data_cc847e2338b31b339a80e68ff4474e57
#
_entry.id   cc847e2338b31b339a80e68ff4474e57
#
_cell.length_a   1.000
_cell.length_b   1.000
_cell.length_c   1.000
_cell.angle_alpha   90.00
_cell.angle_beta   90.00
_cell.angle_gamma   90.00
#
_symmetry.space_group_name_H-M   'P 1'
#
loop_
_entity.id
_entity.type
_entity.pdbx_description
1 polymer ?
#
loop_
_entity_poly.entity_id
_entity_poly.type
_entity_poly.pdbx_seq_one_letter_code
_entity_poly.pdbx_strand_id
1 'polypeptide(L)'
;VIAFSGQGLVPVLVDSGNTAVGSWAIANHLEETYRERPSLFRGAGGKAFARFIELWTDTVLMPGLMPLIIVDLFNHLHEKDREYFRSSRERRLGMSIEQAGAHRTSRISAFQESLELLRIATTAQPFLGGDEPDYGDYIAFSGFMWARSVSPFKLLHIDDPVALWRRRMLERFDVARNSPGYGT
;
A
#
# COMPACT_ATOMS: atom_id res chain seq x y z
N VAL A 1 20.86 10.45 -3.25
CA VAL A 1 20.79 9.81 -4.56
C VAL A 1 19.69 10.39 -5.46
N ILE A 2 18.61 10.98 -4.89
CA ILE A 2 17.50 11.60 -5.63
C ILE A 2 17.46 13.14 -5.51
N ALA A 3 18.56 13.77 -5.11
CA ALA A 3 18.63 15.23 -4.91
C ALA A 3 18.25 16.05 -6.16
N PHE A 4 18.45 15.49 -7.36
CA PHE A 4 18.04 16.10 -8.62
C PHE A 4 16.53 16.37 -8.72
N SER A 5 15.71 15.64 -7.94
CA SER A 5 14.25 15.81 -7.89
C SER A 5 13.78 16.94 -6.97
N GLY A 6 14.71 17.62 -6.27
CA GLY A 6 14.40 18.71 -5.33
C GLY A 6 13.81 18.24 -3.99
N GLN A 7 13.78 16.94 -3.73
CA GLN A 7 13.22 16.36 -2.49
C GLN A 7 13.94 15.07 -2.07
N GLY A 8 13.65 14.57 -0.86
CA GLY A 8 14.31 13.40 -0.25
C GLY A 8 13.48 12.11 -0.21
N LEU A 9 12.27 12.10 -0.78
CA LEU A 9 11.36 10.96 -0.70
C LEU A 9 11.19 10.27 -2.06
N VAL A 10 10.85 9.01 -2.04
CA VAL A 10 10.46 8.21 -3.21
C VAL A 10 8.93 8.01 -3.19
N PRO A 11 8.30 7.74 -4.35
CA PRO A 11 8.88 7.47 -5.67
C PRO A 11 9.23 8.73 -6.47
N VAL A 12 10.20 8.60 -7.36
CA VAL A 12 10.56 9.61 -8.38
C VAL A 12 10.66 8.92 -9.73
N LEU A 13 9.93 9.40 -10.72
CA LEU A 13 10.03 8.98 -12.12
C LEU A 13 10.79 10.02 -12.91
N VAL A 14 11.75 9.57 -13.72
CA VAL A 14 12.37 10.36 -14.79
C VAL A 14 11.98 9.73 -16.12
N ASP A 15 11.27 10.50 -16.93
CA ASP A 15 10.75 10.04 -18.21
C ASP A 15 10.95 11.11 -19.29
N SER A 16 11.75 10.79 -20.30
CA SER A 16 12.05 11.68 -21.43
C SER A 16 12.46 13.09 -21.01
N GLY A 17 13.25 13.20 -19.93
CA GLY A 17 13.74 14.48 -19.40
C GLY A 17 12.77 15.17 -18.42
N ASN A 18 11.55 14.68 -18.27
CA ASN A 18 10.60 15.14 -17.25
C ASN A 18 10.79 14.39 -15.94
N THR A 19 10.61 15.09 -14.82
CA THR A 19 10.68 14.50 -13.48
C THR A 19 9.34 14.62 -12.79
N ALA A 20 8.71 13.48 -12.47
CA ALA A 20 7.49 13.43 -11.67
C ALA A 20 7.80 12.89 -10.27
N VAL A 21 7.28 13.54 -9.23
CA VAL A 21 7.58 13.26 -7.82
C VAL A 21 6.31 12.88 -7.08
N GLY A 22 6.34 11.70 -6.45
CA GLY A 22 5.21 11.14 -5.73
C GLY A 22 4.28 10.32 -6.64
N SER A 23 3.67 9.29 -6.05
CA SER A 23 2.87 8.28 -6.77
C SER A 23 1.72 8.90 -7.57
N TRP A 24 1.03 9.90 -7.00
CA TRP A 24 -0.07 10.57 -7.68
C TRP A 24 0.37 11.37 -8.91
N ALA A 25 1.46 12.14 -8.79
CA ALA A 25 2.01 12.91 -9.91
C ALA A 25 2.53 11.98 -11.01
N ILE A 26 3.16 10.86 -10.62
CA ILE A 26 3.62 9.83 -11.56
C ILE A 26 2.44 9.22 -12.31
N ALA A 27 1.37 8.82 -11.61
CA ALA A 27 0.19 8.25 -12.25
C ALA A 27 -0.47 9.21 -13.23
N ASN A 28 -0.58 10.50 -12.88
CA ASN A 28 -1.09 11.52 -13.80
C ASN A 28 -0.17 11.71 -15.02
N HIS A 29 1.14 11.78 -14.81
CA HIS A 29 2.11 11.88 -15.91
C HIS A 29 1.98 10.72 -16.88
N LEU A 30 1.89 9.47 -16.38
CA LEU A 30 1.72 8.29 -17.22
C LEU A 30 0.41 8.31 -18.00
N GLU A 31 -0.70 8.69 -17.35
CA GLU A 31 -2.02 8.79 -17.98
C GLU A 31 -2.05 9.84 -19.12
N GLU A 32 -1.39 10.98 -18.90
CA GLU A 32 -1.37 12.08 -19.86
C GLU A 32 -0.39 11.86 -21.00
N THR A 33 0.73 11.18 -20.73
CA THR A 33 1.83 10.97 -21.70
C THR A 33 1.56 9.76 -22.58
N TYR A 34 1.02 8.66 -22.03
CA TYR A 34 0.86 7.37 -22.71
C TYR A 34 -0.60 7.04 -22.97
N ARG A 35 -1.32 7.94 -23.62
CA ARG A 35 -2.78 7.84 -23.88
C ARG A 35 -3.19 6.64 -24.73
N GLU A 36 -2.26 6.02 -25.46
CA GLU A 36 -2.46 4.81 -26.24
C GLU A 36 -2.40 3.53 -25.37
N ARG A 37 -1.99 3.65 -24.11
CA ARG A 37 -1.97 2.55 -23.14
C ARG A 37 -3.29 2.46 -22.38
N PRO A 38 -3.60 1.29 -21.79
CA PRO A 38 -4.77 1.17 -20.91
C PRO A 38 -4.74 2.21 -19.80
N SER A 39 -5.85 2.94 -19.65
CA SER A 39 -5.97 4.00 -18.64
C SER A 39 -5.88 3.44 -17.23
N LEU A 40 -5.10 4.09 -16.37
CA LEU A 40 -5.03 3.78 -14.94
C LEU A 40 -6.33 4.14 -14.22
N PHE A 41 -6.95 5.24 -14.63
CA PHE A 41 -8.12 5.82 -13.93
C PHE A 41 -9.46 5.49 -14.59
N ARG A 42 -9.46 5.01 -15.84
CA ARG A 42 -10.69 4.74 -16.61
C ARG A 42 -11.64 5.95 -16.68
N GLY A 43 -11.06 7.13 -16.84
CA GLY A 43 -11.79 8.39 -16.97
C GLY A 43 -11.88 9.23 -15.69
N ALA A 44 -12.60 10.36 -15.78
CA ALA A 44 -12.65 11.36 -14.70
C ALA A 44 -13.26 10.82 -13.40
N GLY A 45 -14.30 9.99 -13.49
CA GLY A 45 -14.93 9.36 -12.32
C GLY A 45 -13.98 8.42 -11.60
N GLY A 46 -13.25 7.58 -12.32
CA GLY A 46 -12.25 6.69 -11.74
C GLY A 46 -11.06 7.44 -11.14
N LYS A 47 -10.64 8.57 -11.74
CA LYS A 47 -9.62 9.44 -11.15
C LYS A 47 -10.06 10.02 -9.80
N ALA A 48 -11.31 10.49 -9.69
CA ALA A 48 -11.86 10.99 -8.44
C ALA A 48 -11.98 9.87 -7.39
N PHE A 49 -12.42 8.69 -7.80
CA PHE A 49 -12.48 7.50 -6.95
C PHE A 49 -11.09 7.08 -6.46
N ALA A 50 -10.09 6.99 -7.33
CA ALA A 50 -8.72 6.66 -6.96
C ALA A 50 -8.16 7.66 -5.94
N ARG A 51 -8.50 8.97 -6.06
CA ARG A 51 -8.12 9.98 -5.07
C ARG A 51 -8.78 9.74 -3.72
N PHE A 52 -10.05 9.33 -3.70
CA PHE A 52 -10.73 8.95 -2.47
C PHE A 52 -10.06 7.73 -1.81
N ILE A 53 -9.73 6.71 -2.59
CA ILE A 53 -9.03 5.51 -2.09
C ILE A 53 -7.63 5.87 -1.55
N GLU A 54 -6.92 6.79 -2.18
CA GLU A 54 -5.62 7.26 -1.67
C GLU A 54 -5.78 7.88 -0.27
N LEU A 55 -6.74 8.80 -0.11
CA LEU A 55 -7.02 9.42 1.19
C LEU A 55 -7.44 8.39 2.24
N TRP A 56 -8.30 7.45 1.88
CA TRP A 56 -8.69 6.35 2.78
C TRP A 56 -7.49 5.47 3.15
N THR A 57 -6.64 5.15 2.19
CA THR A 57 -5.40 4.38 2.43
C THR A 57 -4.50 5.11 3.42
N ASP A 58 -4.28 6.40 3.25
CA ASP A 58 -3.41 7.19 4.09
C ASP A 58 -3.97 7.43 5.50
N THR A 59 -5.29 7.54 5.63
CA THR A 59 -5.95 7.91 6.89
C THR A 59 -6.51 6.73 7.68
N VAL A 60 -6.78 5.60 7.03
CA VAL A 60 -7.40 4.41 7.64
C VAL A 60 -6.48 3.18 7.52
N LEU A 61 -6.20 2.75 6.28
CA LEU A 61 -5.47 1.51 6.04
C LEU A 61 -4.05 1.56 6.63
N MET A 62 -3.26 2.56 6.28
CA MET A 62 -1.86 2.65 6.69
C MET A 62 -1.68 2.89 8.20
N PRO A 63 -2.46 3.77 8.86
CA PRO A 63 -2.41 3.91 10.32
C PRO A 63 -2.81 2.64 11.07
N GLY A 64 -3.76 1.87 10.59
CA GLY A 64 -4.16 0.59 11.17
C GLY A 64 -3.12 -0.52 10.94
N LEU A 65 -2.52 -0.56 9.76
CA LEU A 65 -1.54 -1.57 9.35
C LEU A 65 -0.19 -1.37 10.03
N MET A 66 0.31 -0.14 10.09
CA MET A 66 1.67 0.16 10.57
C MET A 66 1.99 -0.45 11.94
N PRO A 67 1.15 -0.32 12.98
CA PRO A 67 1.44 -0.92 14.28
C PRO A 67 1.54 -2.45 14.27
N LEU A 68 0.93 -3.12 13.28
CA LEU A 68 0.91 -4.58 13.17
C LEU A 68 2.21 -5.13 12.59
N ILE A 69 2.90 -4.36 11.74
CA ILE A 69 4.07 -4.83 10.98
C ILE A 69 5.37 -4.12 11.36
N ILE A 70 5.33 -3.06 12.14
CA ILE A 70 6.47 -2.15 12.34
C ILE A 70 7.68 -2.83 12.99
N VAL A 71 7.47 -3.76 13.90
CA VAL A 71 8.56 -4.50 14.55
C VAL A 71 9.28 -5.40 13.54
N ASP A 72 8.52 -6.06 12.67
CA ASP A 72 9.09 -6.91 11.63
C ASP A 72 9.84 -6.05 10.59
N LEU A 73 9.25 -4.94 10.18
CA LEU A 73 9.90 -3.96 9.30
C LEU A 73 11.21 -3.45 9.90
N PHE A 74 11.22 -3.08 11.18
CA PHE A 74 12.43 -2.63 11.87
C PHE A 74 13.54 -3.67 11.86
N ASN A 75 13.19 -4.95 11.99
CA ASN A 75 14.15 -6.04 11.97
C ASN A 75 14.80 -6.26 10.59
N HIS A 76 14.15 -5.84 9.50
CA HIS A 76 14.71 -5.89 8.14
C HIS A 76 15.64 -4.71 7.81
N LEU A 77 15.66 -3.66 8.65
CA LEU A 77 16.46 -2.46 8.35
C LEU A 77 17.95 -2.71 8.54
N HIS A 78 18.72 -2.11 7.63
CA HIS A 78 20.15 -1.99 7.83
C HIS A 78 20.46 -1.14 9.08
N GLU A 79 21.50 -1.47 9.82
CA GLU A 79 21.84 -0.83 11.10
C GLU A 79 21.91 0.71 11.01
N LYS A 80 22.51 1.23 9.95
CA LYS A 80 22.65 2.68 9.70
C LYS A 80 21.33 3.44 9.62
N ASP A 81 20.21 2.75 9.31
CA ASP A 81 18.90 3.37 9.12
C ASP A 81 17.98 3.20 10.35
N ARG A 82 18.37 2.36 11.30
CA ARG A 82 17.54 1.99 12.46
C ARG A 82 17.24 3.16 13.38
N GLU A 83 18.21 3.99 13.70
CA GLU A 83 18.01 5.13 14.62
C GLU A 83 17.05 6.15 14.02
N TYR A 84 17.25 6.54 12.77
CA TYR A 84 16.35 7.45 12.06
C TYR A 84 14.94 6.87 11.97
N PHE A 85 14.82 5.60 11.60
CA PHE A 85 13.53 4.93 11.49
C PHE A 85 12.81 4.93 12.85
N ARG A 86 13.49 4.48 13.90
CA ARG A 86 12.94 4.43 15.27
C ARG A 86 12.41 5.79 15.68
N SER A 87 13.25 6.81 15.69
CA SER A 87 12.88 8.15 16.14
C SER A 87 11.69 8.73 15.37
N SER A 88 11.66 8.51 14.05
CA SER A 88 10.58 9.02 13.19
C SER A 88 9.27 8.26 13.37
N ARG A 89 9.31 6.95 13.57
CA ARG A 89 8.10 6.11 13.69
C ARG A 89 7.50 6.13 15.07
N GLU A 90 8.31 6.07 16.12
CA GLU A 90 7.83 6.17 17.51
C GLU A 90 7.14 7.51 17.79
N ARG A 91 7.66 8.60 17.21
CA ARG A 91 7.00 9.91 17.27
C ARG A 91 5.60 9.90 16.63
N ARG A 92 5.45 9.23 15.48
CA ARG A 92 4.15 9.13 14.78
C ARG A 92 3.17 8.19 15.48
N LEU A 93 3.68 7.10 16.07
CA LEU A 93 2.86 6.09 16.75
C LEU A 93 2.48 6.51 18.18
N GLY A 94 3.24 7.43 18.79
CA GLY A 94 3.09 7.76 20.21
C GLY A 94 3.49 6.63 21.17
N MET A 95 4.24 5.62 20.69
CA MET A 95 4.72 4.47 21.45
C MET A 95 5.99 3.90 20.85
N SER A 96 6.72 3.06 21.59
CA SER A 96 7.89 2.36 21.06
C SER A 96 7.53 1.27 20.06
N ILE A 97 8.49 0.92 19.20
CA ILE A 97 8.34 -0.16 18.21
C ILE A 97 8.03 -1.48 18.92
N GLU A 98 8.68 -1.76 20.05
CA GLU A 98 8.50 -2.96 20.85
C GLU A 98 7.09 -3.03 21.46
N GLN A 99 6.58 -1.90 21.98
CA GLN A 99 5.20 -1.80 22.48
C GLN A 99 4.19 -2.04 21.37
N ALA A 100 4.38 -1.46 20.18
CA ALA A 100 3.52 -1.73 19.03
C ALA A 100 3.49 -3.22 18.68
N GLY A 101 4.65 -3.87 18.62
CA GLY A 101 4.78 -5.31 18.38
C GLY A 101 4.10 -6.18 19.44
N ALA A 102 4.25 -5.84 20.71
CA ALA A 102 3.61 -6.56 21.82
C ALA A 102 2.08 -6.49 21.77
N HIS A 103 1.53 -5.37 21.28
CA HIS A 103 0.09 -5.14 21.21
C HIS A 103 -0.56 -5.53 19.89
N ARG A 104 0.20 -6.02 18.89
CA ARG A 104 -0.35 -6.30 17.54
C ARG A 104 -1.51 -7.29 17.54
N THR A 105 -1.44 -8.33 18.38
CA THR A 105 -2.52 -9.34 18.48
C THR A 105 -3.82 -8.75 19.02
N SER A 106 -3.76 -7.81 19.96
CA SER A 106 -4.97 -7.16 20.48
C SER A 106 -5.52 -6.08 19.52
N ARG A 107 -4.72 -5.62 18.57
CA ARG A 107 -5.10 -4.59 17.59
C ARG A 107 -5.64 -5.17 16.28
N ILE A 108 -5.47 -6.48 16.03
CA ILE A 108 -5.85 -7.07 14.74
C ILE A 108 -7.35 -6.94 14.46
N SER A 109 -8.22 -7.14 15.46
CA SER A 109 -9.67 -7.01 15.28
C SER A 109 -10.08 -5.62 14.83
N ALA A 110 -9.57 -4.57 15.49
CA ALA A 110 -9.84 -3.19 15.09
C ALA A 110 -9.34 -2.88 13.67
N PHE A 111 -8.18 -3.40 13.29
CA PHE A 111 -7.70 -3.29 11.90
C PHE A 111 -8.66 -3.98 10.93
N GLN A 112 -9.06 -5.22 11.22
CA GLN A 112 -9.99 -5.98 10.37
C GLN A 112 -11.36 -5.29 10.25
N GLU A 113 -11.86 -4.68 11.34
CA GLU A 113 -13.08 -3.87 11.32
C GLU A 113 -12.93 -2.63 10.44
N SER A 114 -11.77 -1.97 10.45
CA SER A 114 -11.52 -0.79 9.60
C SER A 114 -11.52 -1.10 8.09
N LEU A 115 -11.42 -2.37 7.71
CA LEU A 115 -11.49 -2.83 6.32
C LEU A 115 -12.91 -3.09 5.82
N GLU A 116 -13.95 -2.80 6.62
CA GLU A 116 -15.33 -3.18 6.28
C GLU A 116 -15.80 -2.61 4.93
N LEU A 117 -15.48 -1.36 4.62
CA LEU A 117 -15.82 -0.77 3.32
C LEU A 117 -15.14 -1.52 2.16
N LEU A 118 -13.87 -1.87 2.33
CA LEU A 118 -13.13 -2.65 1.33
C LEU A 118 -13.72 -4.05 1.20
N ARG A 119 -14.13 -4.67 2.31
CA ARG A 119 -14.75 -6.00 2.35
C ARG A 119 -16.08 -6.01 1.59
N ILE A 120 -16.96 -5.02 1.84
CA ILE A 120 -18.22 -4.88 1.14
C ILE A 120 -17.99 -4.70 -0.37
N ALA A 121 -17.08 -3.82 -0.76
CA ALA A 121 -16.75 -3.56 -2.16
C ALA A 121 -16.23 -4.82 -2.87
N THR A 122 -15.28 -5.54 -2.25
CA THR A 122 -14.64 -6.74 -2.84
C THR A 122 -15.51 -8.00 -2.76
N THR A 123 -16.61 -7.96 -2.02
CA THR A 123 -17.67 -8.98 -2.06
C THR A 123 -18.59 -8.76 -3.26
N ALA A 124 -18.92 -7.50 -3.57
CA ALA A 124 -19.83 -7.14 -4.64
C ALA A 124 -19.22 -7.31 -6.05
N GLN A 125 -17.90 -7.14 -6.15
CA GLN A 125 -17.20 -7.18 -7.44
C GLN A 125 -15.74 -7.67 -7.26
N PRO A 126 -15.09 -8.19 -8.32
CA PRO A 126 -13.75 -8.78 -8.20
C PRO A 126 -12.66 -7.76 -7.84
N PHE A 127 -12.79 -6.50 -8.27
CA PHE A 127 -11.83 -5.42 -8.00
C PHE A 127 -12.57 -4.13 -7.66
N LEU A 128 -11.90 -3.15 -7.07
CA LEU A 128 -12.47 -1.83 -6.82
C LEU A 128 -12.86 -1.12 -8.11
N GLY A 129 -12.10 -1.35 -9.18
CA GLY A 129 -12.40 -0.89 -10.54
C GLY A 129 -13.50 -1.67 -11.27
N GLY A 130 -14.15 -2.67 -10.65
CA GLY A 130 -15.14 -3.54 -11.26
C GLY A 130 -14.56 -4.88 -11.70
N ASP A 131 -14.74 -5.28 -12.97
CA ASP A 131 -14.27 -6.56 -13.51
C ASP A 131 -12.74 -6.62 -13.66
N GLU A 132 -12.11 -5.47 -13.78
CA GLU A 132 -10.66 -5.31 -13.89
C GLU A 132 -10.16 -4.28 -12.90
N PRO A 133 -8.92 -4.42 -12.37
CA PRO A 133 -8.36 -3.46 -11.42
C PRO A 133 -8.10 -2.10 -12.08
N ASP A 134 -8.27 -1.05 -11.29
CA ASP A 134 -7.88 0.32 -11.62
C ASP A 134 -6.80 0.85 -10.64
N TYR A 135 -6.49 2.14 -10.73
CA TYR A 135 -5.48 2.74 -9.86
C TYR A 135 -5.86 2.70 -8.37
N GLY A 136 -7.16 2.73 -8.04
CA GLY A 136 -7.64 2.55 -6.67
C GLY A 136 -7.26 1.19 -6.09
N ASP A 137 -7.38 0.12 -6.89
CA ASP A 137 -6.92 -1.22 -6.48
C ASP A 137 -5.42 -1.23 -6.17
N TYR A 138 -4.58 -0.65 -7.04
CA TYR A 138 -3.13 -0.62 -6.83
C TYR A 138 -2.74 0.19 -5.58
N ILE A 139 -3.43 1.30 -5.31
CA ILE A 139 -3.22 2.10 -4.10
C ILE A 139 -3.51 1.26 -2.84
N ALA A 140 -4.72 0.72 -2.73
CA ALA A 140 -5.11 -0.08 -1.57
C ALA A 140 -4.23 -1.33 -1.41
N PHE A 141 -3.91 -2.00 -2.53
CA PHE A 141 -3.07 -3.19 -2.54
C PHE A 141 -1.64 -2.93 -2.08
N SER A 142 -1.10 -1.73 -2.29
CA SER A 142 0.28 -1.38 -1.93
C SER A 142 0.58 -1.60 -0.44
N GLY A 143 -0.38 -1.30 0.46
CA GLY A 143 -0.24 -1.55 1.88
C GLY A 143 -0.11 -3.04 2.21
N PHE A 144 -0.95 -3.88 1.59
CA PHE A 144 -0.88 -5.33 1.76
C PHE A 144 0.40 -5.94 1.16
N MET A 145 0.88 -5.39 0.03
CA MET A 145 2.17 -5.80 -0.55
C MET A 145 3.32 -5.44 0.37
N TRP A 146 3.29 -4.26 0.98
CA TRP A 146 4.32 -3.90 1.94
C TRP A 146 4.33 -4.84 3.15
N ALA A 147 3.16 -5.11 3.75
CA ALA A 147 3.05 -6.08 4.83
C ALA A 147 3.61 -7.45 4.43
N ARG A 148 3.20 -7.96 3.27
CA ARG A 148 3.68 -9.24 2.73
C ARG A 148 5.21 -9.28 2.59
N SER A 149 5.83 -8.18 2.22
CA SER A 149 7.27 -8.11 1.99
C SER A 149 8.10 -8.12 3.28
N VAL A 150 7.52 -7.73 4.42
CA VAL A 150 8.29 -7.49 5.65
C VAL A 150 7.81 -8.28 6.87
N SER A 151 6.60 -8.85 6.84
CA SER A 151 5.98 -9.44 8.04
C SER A 151 5.29 -10.77 7.77
N PRO A 152 5.54 -11.81 8.58
CA PRO A 152 4.77 -13.05 8.57
C PRO A 152 3.44 -12.93 9.33
N PHE A 153 3.12 -11.77 9.92
CA PHE A 153 1.93 -11.58 10.72
C PHE A 153 0.67 -11.63 9.86
N LYS A 154 -0.25 -12.54 10.19
CA LYS A 154 -1.47 -12.75 9.44
C LYS A 154 -2.47 -11.62 9.70
N LEU A 155 -2.77 -10.85 8.67
CA LEU A 155 -3.68 -9.72 8.74
C LEU A 155 -5.15 -10.11 8.52
N LEU A 156 -5.40 -11.14 7.72
CA LEU A 156 -6.73 -11.52 7.23
C LEU A 156 -6.95 -13.03 7.40
N HIS A 157 -8.19 -13.42 7.59
CA HIS A 157 -8.58 -14.82 7.42
C HIS A 157 -8.51 -15.20 5.93
N ILE A 158 -8.27 -16.50 5.67
CA ILE A 158 -8.11 -16.98 4.30
C ILE A 158 -9.36 -16.79 3.43
N ASP A 159 -10.54 -16.84 4.05
CA ASP A 159 -11.85 -16.72 3.41
C ASP A 159 -12.39 -15.27 3.43
N ASP A 160 -11.62 -14.32 3.97
CA ASP A 160 -12.02 -12.90 3.97
C ASP A 160 -12.09 -12.40 2.51
N PRO A 161 -13.17 -11.73 2.09
CA PRO A 161 -13.28 -11.14 0.75
C PRO A 161 -12.09 -10.26 0.36
N VAL A 162 -11.51 -9.53 1.32
CA VAL A 162 -10.29 -8.73 1.12
C VAL A 162 -9.08 -9.64 0.84
N ALA A 163 -8.98 -10.80 1.50
CA ALA A 163 -7.92 -11.77 1.21
C ALA A 163 -8.07 -12.38 -0.18
N LEU A 164 -9.31 -12.66 -0.61
CA LEU A 164 -9.61 -13.15 -1.96
C LEU A 164 -9.28 -12.10 -3.04
N TRP A 165 -9.65 -10.84 -2.81
CA TRP A 165 -9.27 -9.72 -3.67
C TRP A 165 -7.74 -9.57 -3.75
N ARG A 166 -7.04 -9.59 -2.59
CA ARG A 166 -5.57 -9.53 -2.54
C ARG A 166 -4.92 -10.66 -3.34
N ARG A 167 -5.49 -11.87 -3.31
CA ARG A 167 -5.00 -13.02 -4.08
C ARG A 167 -5.13 -12.74 -5.58
N ARG A 168 -6.30 -12.26 -6.04
CA ARG A 168 -6.51 -11.87 -7.44
C ARG A 168 -5.50 -10.81 -7.90
N MET A 169 -5.22 -9.81 -7.04
CA MET A 169 -4.19 -8.79 -7.32
C MET A 169 -2.78 -9.41 -7.42
N LEU A 170 -2.42 -10.36 -6.56
CA LEU A 170 -1.13 -11.06 -6.61
C LEU A 170 -0.92 -11.90 -7.88
N GLU A 171 -2.01 -12.45 -8.43
CA GLU A 171 -1.99 -13.24 -9.66
C GLU A 171 -1.82 -12.37 -10.91
N ARG A 172 -2.12 -11.07 -10.80
CA ARG A 172 -1.91 -10.13 -11.91
C ARG A 172 -0.43 -9.87 -12.12
N PHE A 173 -0.01 -9.84 -13.37
CA PHE A 173 1.38 -9.51 -13.78
C PHE A 173 2.45 -10.38 -13.09
N ASP A 174 2.11 -11.58 -12.68
CA ASP A 174 3.03 -12.49 -11.96
C ASP A 174 3.64 -11.87 -10.68
N VAL A 175 2.92 -10.96 -10.02
CA VAL A 175 3.43 -10.26 -8.83
C VAL A 175 3.83 -11.24 -7.73
N ALA A 176 3.02 -12.28 -7.49
CA ALA A 176 3.32 -13.30 -6.48
C ALA A 176 4.62 -14.06 -6.78
N ARG A 177 4.92 -14.32 -8.05
CA ARG A 177 6.14 -15.01 -8.49
C ARG A 177 7.37 -14.12 -8.43
N ASN A 178 7.22 -12.84 -8.83
CA ASN A 178 8.33 -11.92 -9.01
C ASN A 178 8.66 -11.10 -7.76
N SER A 179 7.80 -11.14 -6.74
CA SER A 179 8.00 -10.41 -5.48
C SER A 179 8.16 -11.40 -4.33
N PRO A 180 9.37 -11.55 -3.78
CA PRO A 180 9.56 -12.34 -2.58
C PRO A 180 8.73 -11.79 -1.43
N GLY A 181 8.30 -12.65 -0.51
CA GLY A 181 7.52 -12.23 0.62
C GLY A 181 7.00 -13.41 1.44
N TYR A 182 6.48 -13.09 2.59
CA TYR A 182 5.80 -14.06 3.43
C TYR A 182 4.47 -14.47 2.79
N GLY A 183 4.18 -15.77 2.80
CA GLY A 183 2.99 -16.35 2.16
C GLY A 183 1.69 -16.09 2.93
N THR A 184 1.40 -14.84 3.19
CA THR A 184 0.23 -14.42 4.00
C THR A 184 -0.73 -13.60 3.19
#